data_ba7fb4bb8fd7b236b5afd48f76ad61b5
#
_entry.id   ba7fb4bb8fd7b236b5afd48f76ad61b5
#
_cell.length_a   1.000
_cell.length_b   1.000
_cell.length_c   1.000
_cell.angle_alpha   90.00
_cell.angle_beta   90.00
_cell.angle_gamma   90.00
#
_symmetry.space_group_name_H-M   'P 1'
#
loop_
_entity.id
_entity.type
_entity.pdbx_description
1 polymer ?
#
loop_
_entity_poly.entity_id
_entity_poly.type
_entity_poly.pdbx_seq_one_letter_code
_entity_poly.pdbx_strand_id
1 'polypeptide(L)'
;MKNKTTLPKWFDGTIYDKGETVINPFSGDTYELNNLELSMYDFVMGCAMMPSNIISDKIIKNWQDGLSWFRTHNSKAYMVLLD
;
A
#
# COMPACT_ATOMS: atom_id res chain seq x y z
N MET A 1 11.68 -15.23 -16.01
CA MET A 1 10.99 -14.93 -15.50
C MET A 1 10.67 -13.89 -15.01
N LYS A 2 10.33 -13.63 -14.78
CA LYS A 2 10.04 -12.58 -14.34
C LYS A 2 9.94 -12.37 -13.04
N ASN A 3 10.24 -11.37 -12.63
CA ASN A 3 10.08 -11.10 -11.26
C ASN A 3 8.66 -11.09 -10.89
N LYS A 4 8.30 -11.76 -9.88
CA LYS A 4 6.99 -11.68 -9.36
C LYS A 4 7.00 -10.85 -8.12
N THR A 5 6.18 -9.81 -8.11
CA THR A 5 5.92 -9.08 -6.89
C THR A 5 4.97 -9.90 -6.06
N THR A 6 5.33 -10.16 -4.83
CA THR A 6 4.48 -10.92 -3.93
C THR A 6 4.24 -10.11 -2.67
N LEU A 7 3.08 -10.32 -2.07
CA LEU A 7 2.77 -9.67 -0.81
C LEU A 7 3.48 -10.39 0.34
N PRO A 8 3.87 -9.66 1.39
CA PRO A 8 4.50 -10.29 2.54
C PRO A 8 3.57 -11.26 3.25
N LYS A 9 4.14 -12.21 3.97
CA LYS A 9 3.34 -13.20 4.68
C LYS A 9 2.47 -12.57 5.77
N TRP A 10 2.90 -11.46 6.33
CA TRP A 10 2.13 -10.80 7.38
C TRP A 10 0.93 -10.01 6.84
N PHE A 11 0.83 -9.86 5.52
CA PHE A 11 -0.24 -9.07 4.92
C PHE A 11 -1.60 -9.66 5.26
N ASP A 12 -2.47 -8.83 5.79
CA ASP A 12 -3.78 -9.27 6.26
C ASP A 12 -4.91 -8.42 5.68
N GLY A 13 -4.66 -7.77 4.56
CA GLY A 13 -5.67 -6.96 3.92
C GLY A 13 -6.39 -7.72 2.82
N THR A 14 -7.25 -7.00 2.10
CA THR A 14 -7.93 -7.56 0.94
C THR A 14 -6.95 -7.68 -0.22
N ILE A 15 -6.97 -8.82 -0.89
CA ILE A 15 -6.16 -9.03 -2.09
C ILE A 15 -7.05 -8.89 -3.30
N TYR A 16 -6.76 -7.88 -4.13
CA TYR A 16 -7.59 -7.60 -5.30
C TYR A 16 -7.14 -8.44 -6.49
N ASP A 17 -8.08 -8.74 -7.36
CA ASP A 17 -7.81 -9.53 -8.58
C ASP A 17 -7.18 -8.67 -9.67
N LYS A 18 -7.49 -7.38 -9.68
CA LYS A 18 -7.06 -6.49 -10.75
C LYS A 18 -6.49 -5.21 -10.17
N GLY A 19 -5.62 -4.58 -10.95
CA GLY A 19 -5.12 -3.27 -10.60
C GLY A 19 -6.11 -2.17 -10.92
N GLU A 20 -5.73 -0.94 -10.59
CA GLU A 20 -6.60 0.21 -10.79
C GLU A 20 -5.78 1.48 -10.79
N THR A 21 -6.27 2.51 -11.45
CA THR A 21 -5.67 3.82 -11.38
C THR A 21 -6.11 4.49 -10.09
N VAL A 22 -5.15 4.97 -9.32
CA VAL A 22 -5.40 5.60 -8.01
C VAL A 22 -5.00 7.06 -8.09
N ILE A 23 -5.76 7.91 -7.41
CA ILE A 23 -5.49 9.34 -7.39
C ILE A 23 -5.03 9.76 -5.99
N ASN A 24 -4.02 10.64 -5.96
CA ASN A 24 -3.61 11.29 -4.72
C ASN A 24 -4.58 12.44 -4.47
N PRO A 25 -5.37 12.40 -3.40
CA PRO A 25 -6.40 13.42 -3.19
C PRO A 25 -5.84 14.80 -2.90
N PHE A 26 -4.58 14.89 -2.51
CA PHE A 26 -3.98 16.19 -2.19
C PHE A 26 -3.37 16.86 -3.40
N SER A 27 -2.72 16.09 -4.27
CA SER A 27 -2.04 16.65 -5.44
C SER A 27 -2.85 16.53 -6.72
N GLY A 28 -3.77 15.59 -6.78
CA GLY A 28 -4.51 15.27 -7.99
C GLY A 28 -3.75 14.36 -8.95
N ASP A 29 -2.52 13.99 -8.61
CA ASP A 29 -1.74 13.09 -9.45
C ASP A 29 -2.29 11.68 -9.39
N THR A 30 -2.15 10.96 -10.49
CA THR A 30 -2.65 9.58 -10.58
C THR A 30 -1.50 8.64 -10.90
N TYR A 31 -1.71 7.37 -10.56
CA TYR A 31 -0.75 6.33 -10.89
C TYR A 31 -1.49 5.00 -11.00
N GLU A 32 -1.14 4.24 -12.01
CA GLU A 32 -1.77 2.95 -12.23
C GLU A 32 -1.03 1.87 -11.45
N LEU A 33 -1.76 1.17 -10.58
CA LEU A 33 -1.20 0.12 -9.74
C LEU A 33 -1.68 -1.25 -10.22
N ASN A 34 -0.79 -2.25 -10.14
CA ASN A 34 -1.23 -3.62 -10.40
C ASN A 34 -2.01 -4.13 -9.19
N ASN A 35 -2.52 -5.36 -9.27
CA ASN A 35 -3.40 -5.88 -8.23
C ASN A 35 -2.72 -5.99 -6.86
N LEU A 36 -1.46 -6.36 -6.81
CA LEU A 36 -0.77 -6.49 -5.54
C LEU A 36 -0.40 -5.13 -4.95
N GLU A 37 0.01 -4.21 -5.80
CA GLU A 37 0.28 -2.84 -5.37
C GLU A 37 -0.99 -2.18 -4.85
N LEU A 38 -2.11 -2.40 -5.53
CA LEU A 38 -3.38 -1.85 -5.09
C LEU A 38 -3.78 -2.43 -3.73
N SER A 39 -3.57 -3.73 -3.54
CA SER A 39 -3.87 -4.39 -2.28
C SER A 39 -3.07 -3.78 -1.12
N MET A 40 -1.78 -3.59 -1.33
CA MET A 40 -0.94 -2.99 -0.30
C MET A 40 -1.29 -1.52 -0.07
N TYR A 41 -1.58 -0.79 -1.15
CA TYR A 41 -1.97 0.61 -1.03
C TYR A 41 -3.23 0.75 -0.16
N ASP A 42 -4.23 -0.08 -0.44
CA ASP A 42 -5.47 -0.05 0.32
C ASP A 42 -5.24 -0.38 1.80
N PHE A 43 -4.38 -1.36 2.07
CA PHE A 43 -4.04 -1.72 3.44
C PHE A 43 -3.35 -0.56 4.17
N VAL A 44 -2.37 0.06 3.51
CA VAL A 44 -1.62 1.17 4.11
C VAL A 44 -2.54 2.35 4.39
N MET A 45 -3.42 2.67 3.46
CA MET A 45 -4.34 3.78 3.64
C MET A 45 -5.34 3.49 4.76
N GLY A 46 -5.79 2.23 4.85
CA GLY A 46 -6.68 1.83 5.93
C GLY A 46 -6.03 1.98 7.29
N CYS A 47 -4.75 1.58 7.40
CA CYS A 47 -4.01 1.75 8.65
C CYS A 47 -3.85 3.21 9.01
N ALA A 48 -3.56 4.05 8.02
CA ALA A 48 -3.36 5.47 8.28
C ALA A 48 -4.63 6.17 8.75
N MET A 49 -5.77 5.61 8.42
CA MET A 49 -7.06 6.21 8.80
C MET A 49 -7.64 5.63 10.09
N MET A 50 -6.95 4.69 10.72
CA MET A 50 -7.45 4.10 11.96
C MET A 50 -7.41 5.12 13.10
N PRO A 51 -8.45 5.13 13.96
CA PRO A 51 -8.42 5.96 15.16
C PRO A 51 -7.29 5.52 16.09
N SER A 52 -6.66 6.49 16.74
CA SER A 52 -5.51 6.21 17.59
C SER A 52 -5.83 5.29 18.76
N ASN A 53 -7.08 5.27 19.21
CA ASN A 53 -7.47 4.45 20.36
C ASN A 53 -7.55 2.96 20.05
N ILE A 54 -7.51 2.57 18.77
CA ILE A 54 -7.54 1.16 18.41
C ILE A 54 -6.27 0.70 17.69
N ILE A 55 -5.31 1.60 17.51
CA ILE A 55 -4.04 1.24 16.89
C ILE A 55 -3.18 0.50 17.90
N SER A 56 -2.66 -0.66 17.51
CA SER A 56 -1.73 -1.44 18.32
C SER A 56 -0.32 -1.33 17.75
N ASP A 57 0.66 -1.75 18.53
CA ASP A 57 2.05 -1.78 18.05
C ASP A 57 2.18 -2.66 16.82
N LYS A 58 1.44 -3.75 16.77
CA LYS A 58 1.46 -4.64 15.62
C LYS A 58 0.95 -3.93 14.37
N ILE A 59 -0.13 -3.16 14.50
CA ILE A 59 -0.68 -2.42 13.37
C ILE A 59 0.31 -1.38 12.88
N ILE A 60 0.96 -0.67 13.79
CA ILE A 60 1.97 0.33 13.43
C ILE A 60 3.11 -0.33 12.67
N LYS A 61 3.59 -1.46 13.17
CA LYS A 61 4.68 -2.17 12.51
C LYS A 61 4.28 -2.63 11.11
N ASN A 62 3.09 -3.21 10.97
CA ASN A 62 2.63 -3.66 9.67
C ASN A 62 2.46 -2.49 8.70
N TRP A 63 1.99 -1.36 9.19
CA TRP A 63 1.86 -0.16 8.39
C TRP A 63 3.22 0.32 7.88
N GLN A 64 4.21 0.39 8.76
CA GLN A 64 5.55 0.79 8.38
C GLN A 64 6.18 -0.20 7.41
N ASP A 65 5.99 -1.49 7.65
CA ASP A 65 6.50 -2.52 6.75
C ASP A 65 5.81 -2.45 5.38
N GLY A 66 4.53 -2.12 5.36
CA GLY A 66 3.79 -1.94 4.12
C GLY A 66 4.30 -0.75 3.31
N LEU A 67 4.60 0.36 3.98
CA LEU A 67 5.19 1.52 3.31
C LEU A 67 6.55 1.18 2.73
N SER A 68 7.37 0.45 3.48
CA SER A 68 8.68 0.03 2.98
C SER A 68 8.56 -0.91 1.79
N TRP A 69 7.63 -1.85 1.88
CA TRP A 69 7.38 -2.77 0.78
C TRP A 69 7.01 -2.00 -0.50
N PHE A 70 6.09 -1.06 -0.36
CA PHE A 70 5.61 -0.28 -1.49
C PHE A 70 6.74 0.53 -2.10
N ARG A 71 7.52 1.20 -1.26
CA ARG A 71 8.63 2.01 -1.73
C ARG A 71 9.69 1.17 -2.45
N THR A 72 9.93 -0.04 -1.96
CA THR A 72 10.90 -0.94 -2.56
C THR A 72 10.43 -1.50 -3.90
N HIS A 73 9.15 -1.82 -3.99
CA HIS A 73 8.62 -2.48 -5.20
C HIS A 73 8.19 -1.51 -6.27
N ASN A 74 7.81 -0.30 -5.89
CA ASN A 74 7.40 0.71 -6.87
C ASN A 74 7.62 2.10 -6.28
N SER A 75 8.87 2.52 -6.28
CA SER A 75 9.22 3.79 -5.64
C SER A 75 8.55 4.98 -6.31
N LYS A 76 8.32 4.92 -7.61
CA LYS A 76 7.68 6.02 -8.30
C LYS A 76 6.22 6.18 -7.87
N ALA A 77 5.51 5.07 -7.76
CA ALA A 77 4.14 5.11 -7.26
C ALA A 77 4.11 5.60 -5.81
N TYR A 78 5.06 5.17 -5.01
CA TYR A 78 5.17 5.63 -3.63
C TYR A 78 5.30 7.15 -3.57
N MET A 79 6.16 7.71 -4.43
CA MET A 79 6.37 9.15 -4.45
C MET A 79 5.14 9.91 -4.91
N VAL A 80 4.39 9.36 -5.85
CA VAL A 80 3.20 10.01 -6.37
C VAL A 80 2.04 9.93 -5.38
N LEU A 81 1.85 8.78 -4.75
CA LEU A 81 0.65 8.49 -3.99
C LEU A 81 0.82 8.59 -2.48
N LEU A 82 1.99 8.31 -1.96
CA LEU A 82 2.19 8.15 -0.53
C LEU A 82 3.25 9.06 0.09
N ASP A 83 4.06 9.68 -0.72
CA ASP A 83 5.14 10.52 -0.19
C ASP A 83 4.65 11.92 0.18
#